data_ef4b106bb0eaf27888b9d3b0577252b4
#
_entry.id   ef4b106bb0eaf27888b9d3b0577252b4
#
_cell.length_a   1.000
_cell.length_b   1.000
_cell.length_c   1.000
_cell.angle_alpha   90.00
_cell.angle_beta   90.00
_cell.angle_gamma   90.00
#
_symmetry.space_group_name_H-M   'P 1'
#
loop_
_entity.id
_entity.type
_entity.pdbx_description
1 polymer ?
#
loop_
_entity_poly.entity_id
_entity_poly.type
_entity_poly.pdbx_seq_one_letter_code
_entity_poly.pdbx_strand_id
1 'polypeptide(L)'
;MNKMRKDKAFYIWSLAAAMCVGVPVLTSCGDEDPVETITPDNPETPTEGKASAYVIAAQVTASGNTTNVLLTTNSLEEGTISASGNGLVNEGATYWIFHNDNYLYALNYNDGNAGATQSFVLNSDSTVSQRDNEYQVNRFTTYGFYDNYIMTSSSGDGPAAMADENGYLPQSFLISYLDFEAETYISNSVTAETPFLAENFLGNGEYVTLTGLEQVGSKIYSSPTAMGLSQWGCMYNNRQWVLPGNEDLIKTESGGSGSGSYDKDELQWTQYPDSCWVAIFSDETLTDYKLISTGKISYAAGRNKSQYYQMTWLADDGYVYVFSPSYAKTMADSRQQTKLPAGVVRIDPSTEAFDPDYYYNLEEQANGASFLRTWPIAEDYFLLLMYDKAITASDKVANRLAIFQGSTGQLAYVEGLPSDVSGFGNTPYVEGTNAYIAVTTESGYPAIYKIDPTTATATKGLTVEATTLSGIGKLSAAE
;
A
#
# COMPACT_ATOMS: atom_id res chain seq x y z
N MET A 1 -21.73 32.49 -34.86
CA MET A 1 -23.17 32.57 -34.50
C MET A 1 -23.50 31.47 -33.53
N ASN A 2 -24.06 31.92 -32.42
CA ASN A 2 -24.71 31.22 -31.32
C ASN A 2 -23.89 30.40 -30.31
N LYS A 3 -23.66 31.12 -29.19
CA LYS A 3 -23.47 30.66 -27.81
C LYS A 3 -24.58 29.73 -27.34
N MET A 4 -24.23 28.70 -26.58
CA MET A 4 -25.07 28.27 -25.46
C MET A 4 -24.21 27.93 -24.25
N ARG A 5 -24.22 28.85 -23.27
CA ARG A 5 -23.90 28.60 -21.88
C ARG A 5 -24.97 27.69 -21.28
N LYS A 6 -24.58 26.71 -20.46
CA LYS A 6 -25.46 26.08 -19.48
C LYS A 6 -24.83 26.25 -18.10
N ASP A 7 -25.46 27.13 -17.35
CA ASP A 7 -25.22 27.33 -15.92
C ASP A 7 -25.73 26.11 -15.15
N LYS A 8 -24.92 25.55 -14.27
CA LYS A 8 -25.33 24.59 -13.24
C LYS A 8 -25.51 25.32 -11.93
N ALA A 9 -26.75 25.38 -11.49
CA ALA A 9 -27.15 25.93 -10.21
C ALA A 9 -26.86 24.97 -9.09
N PHE A 10 -26.17 25.48 -8.07
CA PHE A 10 -25.98 24.84 -6.76
C PHE A 10 -27.28 24.94 -5.96
N TYR A 11 -27.75 23.80 -5.44
CA TYR A 11 -28.80 23.78 -4.43
C TYR A 11 -28.18 23.61 -3.05
N ILE A 12 -28.26 24.66 -2.25
CA ILE A 12 -28.00 24.63 -0.83
C ILE A 12 -29.29 24.22 -0.11
N TRP A 13 -29.25 23.14 0.65
CA TRP A 13 -30.32 22.78 1.59
C TRP A 13 -29.95 23.22 2.98
N SER A 14 -30.66 24.22 3.49
CA SER A 14 -30.60 24.65 4.87
C SER A 14 -31.57 23.83 5.72
N LEU A 15 -31.06 23.18 6.75
CA LEU A 15 -31.85 22.48 7.76
C LEU A 15 -32.27 23.48 8.84
N ALA A 16 -33.58 23.70 8.98
CA ALA A 16 -34.17 24.46 10.06
C ALA A 16 -34.50 23.55 11.26
N ALA A 17 -33.88 23.82 12.40
CA ALA A 17 -34.22 23.16 13.65
C ALA A 17 -35.48 23.79 14.28
N ALA A 18 -36.48 23.00 14.58
CA ALA A 18 -37.65 23.40 15.37
C ALA A 18 -37.48 22.88 16.81
N MET A 19 -37.33 23.77 17.75
CA MET A 19 -37.45 23.50 19.19
C MET A 19 -38.93 23.49 19.59
N CYS A 20 -39.38 22.41 20.21
CA CYS A 20 -40.62 22.43 20.99
C CYS A 20 -40.30 22.29 22.47
N VAL A 21 -40.62 23.36 23.20
CA VAL A 21 -40.61 23.44 24.66
C VAL A 21 -41.97 22.94 25.18
N GLY A 22 -41.98 21.94 26.04
CA GLY A 22 -43.15 21.49 26.76
C GLY A 22 -42.94 21.66 28.25
N VAL A 23 -43.84 22.38 28.86
CA VAL A 23 -43.88 22.73 30.30
C VAL A 23 -44.63 21.63 31.08
N PRO A 24 -44.23 21.26 32.32
CA PRO A 24 -44.90 20.25 33.12
C PRO A 24 -46.07 20.83 33.91
N VAL A 25 -47.16 20.08 33.97
CA VAL A 25 -48.27 20.35 34.92
C VAL A 25 -48.26 19.27 35.98
N LEU A 26 -48.08 19.66 37.23
CA LEU A 26 -48.28 18.86 38.41
C LEU A 26 -49.73 18.93 38.82
N THR A 27 -50.40 17.79 39.06
CA THR A 27 -51.53 17.71 40.01
C THR A 27 -51.55 16.36 40.75
N SER A 28 -51.92 16.47 41.96
CA SER A 28 -51.78 15.59 43.13
C SER A 28 -52.95 14.61 43.34
N CYS A 29 -52.60 13.50 43.98
CA CYS A 29 -53.36 12.65 44.89
C CYS A 29 -54.58 11.82 44.42
N GLY A 30 -54.50 10.54 44.77
CA GLY A 30 -55.63 9.63 44.90
C GLY A 30 -55.18 8.17 44.90
N ASP A 31 -55.17 7.55 46.08
CA ASP A 31 -54.92 6.10 46.28
C ASP A 31 -55.95 5.23 45.56
N GLU A 32 -55.45 4.18 44.92
CA GLU A 32 -56.00 2.84 44.82
C GLU A 32 -55.12 1.97 43.94
N ASP A 33 -54.58 0.88 44.47
CA ASP A 33 -53.78 -0.10 43.76
C ASP A 33 -54.59 -0.83 42.67
N PRO A 34 -54.11 -0.86 41.41
CA PRO A 34 -54.54 -1.88 40.47
C PRO A 34 -53.47 -2.96 40.33
N VAL A 35 -53.89 -4.18 40.47
CA VAL A 35 -53.20 -5.43 40.17
C VAL A 35 -52.40 -5.32 38.87
N GLU A 36 -51.06 -5.43 38.94
CA GLU A 36 -50.18 -5.58 37.79
C GLU A 36 -50.52 -6.88 37.05
N THR A 37 -51.13 -6.72 35.89
CA THR A 37 -51.14 -7.77 34.88
C THR A 37 -49.77 -7.83 34.26
N ILE A 38 -48.99 -8.86 34.66
CA ILE A 38 -47.73 -9.21 33.98
C ILE A 38 -48.07 -9.63 32.57
N THR A 39 -47.88 -8.74 31.62
CA THR A 39 -47.78 -9.12 30.21
C THR A 39 -46.46 -9.89 30.04
N PRO A 40 -46.48 -11.09 29.42
CA PRO A 40 -45.23 -11.80 29.16
C PRO A 40 -44.38 -10.91 28.29
N ASP A 41 -43.14 -10.61 28.71
CA ASP A 41 -42.09 -10.04 27.88
C ASP A 41 -42.05 -10.88 26.59
N ASN A 42 -42.38 -10.24 25.48
CA ASN A 42 -42.08 -10.79 24.19
C ASN A 42 -40.55 -10.87 24.11
N PRO A 43 -39.95 -12.05 23.91
CA PRO A 43 -38.49 -12.13 23.78
C PRO A 43 -38.12 -11.20 22.63
N GLU A 44 -37.31 -10.19 22.94
CA GLU A 44 -36.65 -9.38 21.92
C GLU A 44 -36.01 -10.37 20.96
N THR A 45 -36.48 -10.36 19.72
CA THR A 45 -35.83 -11.08 18.64
C THR A 45 -34.42 -10.55 18.60
N PRO A 46 -33.36 -11.38 18.75
CA PRO A 46 -32.02 -10.92 18.63
C PRO A 46 -31.94 -10.22 17.27
N THR A 47 -31.54 -8.97 17.23
CA THR A 47 -31.15 -8.30 16.00
C THR A 47 -30.02 -9.16 15.46
N GLU A 48 -30.29 -9.95 14.41
CA GLU A 48 -29.25 -10.73 13.75
C GLU A 48 -28.20 -9.72 13.29
N GLY A 49 -27.05 -9.77 13.93
CA GLY A 49 -25.91 -8.95 13.53
C GLY A 49 -25.58 -9.28 12.08
N LYS A 50 -25.21 -8.26 11.30
CA LYS A 50 -24.75 -8.41 9.93
C LYS A 50 -23.72 -9.55 9.85
N ALA A 51 -23.89 -10.49 8.91
CA ALA A 51 -22.94 -11.58 8.73
C ALA A 51 -21.55 -11.02 8.45
N SER A 52 -20.52 -11.55 9.11
CA SER A 52 -19.13 -11.19 8.85
C SER A 52 -18.25 -12.44 8.87
N ALA A 53 -17.22 -12.46 8.06
CA ALA A 53 -16.27 -13.56 8.00
C ALA A 53 -14.87 -13.05 7.60
N TYR A 54 -13.85 -13.77 8.06
CA TYR A 54 -12.51 -13.61 7.49
C TYR A 54 -12.47 -14.32 6.15
N VAL A 55 -11.82 -13.67 5.18
CA VAL A 55 -11.61 -14.20 3.84
C VAL A 55 -10.12 -14.43 3.62
N ILE A 56 -9.78 -15.62 3.14
CA ILE A 56 -8.41 -16.07 2.92
C ILE A 56 -8.23 -16.41 1.45
N ALA A 57 -7.31 -15.75 0.79
CA ALA A 57 -6.91 -16.09 -0.57
C ALA A 57 -5.84 -17.16 -0.54
N ALA A 58 -6.20 -18.35 -0.97
CA ALA A 58 -5.37 -19.55 -0.96
C ALA A 58 -5.05 -20.01 -2.38
N GLN A 59 -3.88 -20.64 -2.55
CA GLN A 59 -3.49 -21.31 -3.79
C GLN A 59 -3.21 -22.78 -3.53
N VAL A 60 -3.76 -23.65 -4.39
CA VAL A 60 -3.47 -25.07 -4.41
C VAL A 60 -2.77 -25.42 -5.71
N THR A 61 -1.54 -25.91 -5.61
CA THR A 61 -0.78 -26.39 -6.77
C THR A 61 -0.68 -27.91 -6.72
N ALA A 62 -1.26 -28.56 -7.73
CA ALA A 62 -1.22 -30.01 -7.88
C ALA A 62 -0.92 -30.38 -9.34
N SER A 63 0.04 -31.29 -9.56
CA SER A 63 0.42 -31.76 -10.90
C SER A 63 0.77 -30.63 -11.88
N GLY A 64 1.36 -29.54 -11.39
CA GLY A 64 1.75 -28.39 -12.21
C GLY A 64 0.63 -27.39 -12.53
N ASN A 65 -0.60 -27.63 -12.05
CA ASN A 65 -1.71 -26.68 -12.19
C ASN A 65 -1.94 -25.96 -10.86
N THR A 66 -2.15 -24.65 -10.93
CA THR A 66 -2.48 -23.81 -9.77
C THR A 66 -3.95 -23.38 -9.84
N THR A 67 -4.66 -23.57 -8.73
CA THR A 67 -6.05 -23.10 -8.54
C THR A 67 -6.06 -22.11 -7.40
N ASN A 68 -6.68 -20.95 -7.62
CA ASN A 68 -6.87 -19.91 -6.61
C ASN A 68 -8.28 -20.03 -6.01
N VAL A 69 -8.38 -19.91 -4.69
CA VAL A 69 -9.63 -20.11 -3.96
C VAL A 69 -9.75 -19.04 -2.87
N LEU A 70 -10.92 -18.41 -2.76
CA LEU A 70 -11.29 -17.59 -1.61
C LEU A 70 -12.05 -18.44 -0.61
N LEU A 71 -11.48 -18.62 0.56
CA LEU A 71 -12.07 -19.36 1.69
C LEU A 71 -12.64 -18.40 2.70
N THR A 72 -13.71 -18.80 3.39
CA THR A 72 -14.26 -18.06 4.52
C THR A 72 -14.11 -18.83 5.84
N THR A 73 -13.93 -18.12 6.94
CA THR A 73 -13.83 -18.66 8.29
C THR A 73 -14.30 -17.65 9.33
N ASN A 74 -14.72 -18.11 10.48
CA ASN A 74 -15.12 -17.26 11.61
C ASN A 74 -13.97 -17.00 12.59
N SER A 75 -12.81 -17.63 12.42
CA SER A 75 -11.65 -17.45 13.29
C SER A 75 -10.35 -17.59 12.52
N LEU A 76 -9.37 -16.75 12.85
CA LEU A 76 -7.99 -16.86 12.39
C LEU A 76 -7.07 -17.48 13.45
N GLU A 77 -7.58 -17.70 14.69
CA GLU A 77 -6.74 -18.03 15.85
C GLU A 77 -6.59 -19.52 16.08
N GLU A 78 -7.45 -20.36 15.48
CA GLU A 78 -7.42 -21.81 15.70
C GLU A 78 -8.05 -22.61 14.55
N GLY A 79 -7.83 -23.91 14.57
CA GLY A 79 -8.48 -24.86 13.67
C GLY A 79 -7.70 -25.16 12.40
N THR A 80 -8.38 -25.86 11.51
CA THR A 80 -7.88 -26.21 10.18
C THR A 80 -9.02 -26.12 9.18
N ILE A 81 -8.78 -25.46 8.04
CA ILE A 81 -9.69 -25.44 6.90
C ILE A 81 -8.99 -25.98 5.66
N SER A 82 -9.76 -26.59 4.76
CA SER A 82 -9.22 -27.15 3.52
C SER A 82 -9.69 -26.34 2.31
N ALA A 83 -8.81 -26.08 1.39
CA ALA A 83 -9.15 -25.48 0.09
C ALA A 83 -9.76 -26.52 -0.89
N SER A 84 -9.72 -27.82 -0.56
CA SER A 84 -10.24 -28.87 -1.41
C SER A 84 -11.77 -28.95 -1.31
N GLY A 85 -12.46 -28.62 -2.38
CA GLY A 85 -13.92 -28.66 -2.46
C GLY A 85 -14.65 -27.55 -1.68
N ASN A 86 -13.94 -26.54 -1.23
CA ASN A 86 -14.48 -25.40 -0.49
C ASN A 86 -14.12 -24.07 -1.13
N GLY A 87 -14.91 -23.04 -0.83
CA GLY A 87 -14.65 -21.66 -1.23
C GLY A 87 -14.98 -21.35 -2.69
N LEU A 88 -14.68 -20.13 -3.09
CA LEU A 88 -14.90 -19.60 -4.43
C LEU A 88 -13.62 -19.72 -5.27
N VAL A 89 -13.66 -20.50 -6.34
CA VAL A 89 -12.56 -20.55 -7.32
C VAL A 89 -12.52 -19.23 -8.10
N ASN A 90 -11.33 -18.68 -8.31
CA ASN A 90 -11.11 -17.43 -9.02
C ASN A 90 -9.80 -17.44 -9.80
N GLU A 91 -9.50 -16.38 -10.54
CA GLU A 91 -8.28 -16.28 -11.35
C GLU A 91 -7.03 -15.91 -10.54
N GLY A 92 -7.20 -15.56 -9.26
CA GLY A 92 -6.12 -15.07 -8.40
C GLY A 92 -5.87 -13.59 -8.53
N ALA A 93 -4.92 -13.12 -7.75
CA ALA A 93 -4.48 -11.71 -7.79
C ALA A 93 -3.00 -11.58 -7.47
N THR A 94 -2.41 -10.49 -7.96
CA THR A 94 -1.12 -10.03 -7.49
C THR A 94 -1.26 -9.39 -6.11
N TYR A 95 -2.32 -8.61 -5.90
CA TYR A 95 -2.66 -7.96 -4.63
C TYR A 95 -4.12 -8.19 -4.29
N TRP A 96 -4.36 -8.65 -3.05
CA TRP A 96 -5.67 -8.73 -2.45
C TRP A 96 -5.90 -7.50 -1.59
N ILE A 97 -6.88 -6.68 -1.94
CA ILE A 97 -7.15 -5.39 -1.32
C ILE A 97 -8.50 -5.46 -0.62
N PHE A 98 -8.49 -5.42 0.69
CA PHE A 98 -9.69 -5.30 1.52
C PHE A 98 -9.94 -3.84 1.85
N HIS A 99 -11.18 -3.39 1.73
CA HIS A 99 -11.56 -2.01 1.99
C HIS A 99 -12.82 -1.94 2.86
N ASN A 100 -12.67 -1.28 4.02
CA ASN A 100 -13.76 -0.99 4.98
C ASN A 100 -14.64 -2.20 5.34
N ASP A 101 -14.06 -3.39 5.38
CA ASP A 101 -14.75 -4.67 5.58
C ASP A 101 -15.93 -4.93 4.61
N ASN A 102 -16.09 -4.16 3.54
CA ASN A 102 -17.20 -4.31 2.60
C ASN A 102 -16.78 -4.93 1.27
N TYR A 103 -15.58 -4.61 0.79
CA TYR A 103 -15.14 -4.99 -0.55
C TYR A 103 -13.78 -5.67 -0.52
N LEU A 104 -13.63 -6.67 -1.38
CA LEU A 104 -12.35 -7.30 -1.70
C LEU A 104 -12.06 -7.12 -3.19
N TYR A 105 -10.92 -6.57 -3.54
CA TYR A 105 -10.44 -6.44 -4.90
C TYR A 105 -9.24 -7.33 -5.17
N ALA A 106 -9.30 -8.06 -6.28
CA ALA A 106 -8.20 -8.83 -6.84
C ALA A 106 -7.47 -7.98 -7.87
N LEU A 107 -6.52 -7.17 -7.43
CA LEU A 107 -5.76 -6.28 -8.31
C LEU A 107 -4.62 -7.04 -8.99
N ASN A 108 -4.60 -7.06 -10.32
CA ASN A 108 -3.61 -7.79 -11.07
C ASN A 108 -2.58 -6.88 -11.73
N TYR A 109 -1.32 -7.30 -11.60
CA TYR A 109 -0.20 -6.81 -12.36
C TYR A 109 0.21 -7.90 -13.37
N ASN A 110 0.05 -7.62 -14.65
CA ASN A 110 0.28 -8.57 -15.74
C ASN A 110 1.60 -8.25 -16.46
N ASP A 111 2.75 -8.47 -15.80
CA ASP A 111 4.10 -8.34 -16.36
C ASP A 111 4.34 -7.05 -17.19
N GLY A 112 3.74 -5.95 -16.74
CA GLY A 112 3.84 -4.65 -17.41
C GLY A 112 2.72 -4.36 -18.40
N ASN A 113 1.72 -5.24 -18.53
CA ASN A 113 0.51 -5.02 -19.31
C ASN A 113 -0.69 -4.73 -18.38
N ALA A 114 -1.82 -4.33 -18.97
CA ALA A 114 -3.06 -4.24 -18.24
C ALA A 114 -3.46 -5.61 -17.66
N GLY A 115 -3.92 -5.62 -16.42
CA GLY A 115 -4.36 -6.82 -15.72
C GLY A 115 -5.86 -6.77 -15.42
N ALA A 116 -6.53 -7.91 -15.56
CA ALA A 116 -7.93 -8.04 -15.19
C ALA A 116 -8.06 -7.92 -13.66
N THR A 117 -8.87 -6.98 -13.21
CA THR A 117 -9.15 -6.75 -11.79
C THR A 117 -10.62 -7.07 -11.53
N GLN A 118 -10.87 -7.91 -10.57
CA GLN A 118 -12.20 -8.37 -10.15
C GLN A 118 -12.46 -7.91 -8.72
N SER A 119 -13.73 -7.82 -8.34
CA SER A 119 -14.12 -7.51 -6.98
C SER A 119 -15.10 -8.52 -6.41
N PHE A 120 -15.14 -8.61 -5.08
CA PHE A 120 -15.90 -9.62 -4.35
C PHE A 120 -16.55 -8.98 -3.12
N VAL A 121 -17.67 -9.58 -2.70
CA VAL A 121 -18.43 -9.21 -1.50
C VAL A 121 -18.78 -10.46 -0.71
N LEU A 122 -19.10 -10.27 0.58
CA LEU A 122 -19.65 -11.32 1.44
C LEU A 122 -21.16 -11.33 1.33
N ASN A 123 -21.74 -12.50 1.16
CA ASN A 123 -23.20 -12.72 1.21
C ASN A 123 -23.68 -12.92 2.66
N SER A 124 -24.97 -12.82 2.88
CA SER A 124 -25.60 -13.02 4.19
C SER A 124 -25.42 -14.44 4.76
N ASP A 125 -25.15 -15.42 3.93
CA ASP A 125 -24.83 -16.81 4.33
C ASP A 125 -23.33 -17.04 4.59
N SER A 126 -22.53 -15.98 4.66
CA SER A 126 -21.08 -15.99 4.84
C SER A 126 -20.29 -16.63 3.67
N THR A 127 -20.88 -16.75 2.50
CA THR A 127 -20.16 -17.12 1.28
C THR A 127 -19.66 -15.86 0.55
N VAL A 128 -18.57 -16.00 -0.22
CA VAL A 128 -18.06 -14.92 -1.07
C VAL A 128 -18.62 -15.05 -2.47
N SER A 129 -19.06 -13.95 -3.07
CA SER A 129 -19.42 -13.89 -4.49
C SER A 129 -18.64 -12.80 -5.21
N GLN A 130 -18.35 -13.05 -6.48
CA GLN A 130 -17.76 -12.06 -7.36
C GLN A 130 -18.84 -11.04 -7.78
N ARG A 131 -18.48 -9.76 -7.83
CA ARG A 131 -19.31 -8.71 -8.42
C ARG A 131 -19.24 -8.79 -9.95
N ASP A 132 -20.22 -8.18 -10.63
CA ASP A 132 -20.43 -8.38 -12.08
C ASP A 132 -19.37 -7.71 -12.97
N ASN A 133 -18.69 -6.68 -12.47
CA ASN A 133 -17.75 -5.90 -13.26
C ASN A 133 -16.33 -6.46 -13.20
N GLU A 134 -15.63 -6.34 -14.31
CA GLU A 134 -14.21 -6.60 -14.45
C GLU A 134 -13.54 -5.39 -15.10
N TYR A 135 -12.37 -5.02 -14.59
CA TYR A 135 -11.61 -3.86 -15.05
C TYR A 135 -10.29 -4.26 -15.62
N GLN A 136 -9.91 -3.66 -16.74
CA GLN A 136 -8.55 -3.74 -17.27
C GLN A 136 -7.75 -2.58 -16.66
N VAL A 137 -7.17 -2.81 -15.47
CA VAL A 137 -6.34 -1.81 -14.81
C VAL A 137 -5.02 -1.70 -15.56
N ASN A 138 -4.65 -0.48 -15.95
CA ASN A 138 -3.40 -0.22 -16.63
C ASN A 138 -2.20 -0.71 -15.82
N ARG A 139 -1.09 -0.95 -16.49
CA ARG A 139 0.18 -1.19 -15.82
C ARG A 139 0.41 -0.15 -14.73
N PHE A 140 0.76 -0.61 -13.53
CA PHE A 140 1.12 0.25 -12.41
C PHE A 140 2.44 -0.17 -11.77
N THR A 141 3.08 0.75 -11.10
CA THR A 141 4.31 0.54 -10.35
C THR A 141 4.09 0.70 -8.84
N THR A 142 3.04 1.38 -8.46
CA THR A 142 2.56 1.48 -7.08
C THR A 142 1.05 1.64 -7.06
N TYR A 143 0.46 1.36 -5.92
CA TYR A 143 -0.94 1.68 -5.63
C TYR A 143 -1.05 2.24 -4.21
N GLY A 144 -2.18 2.84 -3.91
CA GLY A 144 -2.57 3.32 -2.59
C GLY A 144 -4.06 3.63 -2.57
N PHE A 145 -4.50 4.23 -1.47
CA PHE A 145 -5.90 4.54 -1.25
C PHE A 145 -6.09 6.03 -1.06
N TYR A 146 -7.20 6.54 -1.56
CA TYR A 146 -7.68 7.87 -1.28
C TYR A 146 -9.20 7.87 -1.26
N ASP A 147 -9.80 8.10 -0.08
CA ASP A 147 -11.23 7.98 0.16
C ASP A 147 -11.78 6.66 -0.42
N ASN A 148 -12.65 6.72 -1.41
CA ASN A 148 -13.25 5.56 -2.06
C ASN A 148 -12.45 5.00 -3.25
N TYR A 149 -11.22 5.49 -3.48
CA TYR A 149 -10.44 5.08 -4.64
C TYR A 149 -9.28 4.16 -4.28
N ILE A 150 -9.09 3.10 -5.09
CA ILE A 150 -7.77 2.51 -5.32
C ILE A 150 -7.11 3.39 -6.38
N MET A 151 -6.03 4.06 -6.02
CA MET A 151 -5.21 4.80 -6.95
C MET A 151 -4.03 3.94 -7.39
N THR A 152 -3.74 3.94 -8.69
CA THR A 152 -2.53 3.30 -9.22
C THR A 152 -1.67 4.33 -9.95
N SER A 153 -0.37 4.19 -9.86
CA SER A 153 0.60 5.05 -10.55
C SER A 153 1.65 4.22 -11.28
N SER A 154 2.03 4.68 -12.44
CA SER A 154 3.24 4.25 -13.17
C SER A 154 3.88 5.43 -13.86
N SER A 155 5.01 5.20 -14.54
CA SER A 155 5.65 6.19 -15.40
C SER A 155 5.77 5.69 -16.84
N GLY A 156 5.75 6.60 -17.78
CA GLY A 156 5.89 6.33 -19.19
C GLY A 156 6.21 7.62 -19.95
N ASP A 157 6.28 7.53 -21.28
CA ASP A 157 6.57 8.68 -22.12
C ASP A 157 5.51 9.78 -21.96
N GLY A 158 5.96 11.00 -21.93
CA GLY A 158 5.12 12.19 -21.91
C GLY A 158 4.41 12.45 -23.25
N PRO A 159 3.61 13.54 -23.31
CA PRO A 159 2.89 13.88 -24.52
C PRO A 159 3.83 14.16 -25.70
N ALA A 160 3.46 13.69 -26.90
CA ALA A 160 4.24 13.91 -28.12
C ALA A 160 4.54 15.40 -28.41
N ALA A 161 3.68 16.31 -27.95
CA ALA A 161 3.88 17.75 -28.07
C ALA A 161 5.08 18.28 -27.26
N MET A 162 5.60 17.51 -26.33
CA MET A 162 6.77 17.85 -25.51
C MET A 162 8.08 17.23 -26.03
N ALA A 163 8.04 16.57 -27.18
CA ALA A 163 9.25 16.03 -27.79
C ALA A 163 10.25 17.16 -28.09
N ASP A 164 11.53 16.90 -27.81
CA ASP A 164 12.61 17.79 -28.27
C ASP A 164 12.86 17.66 -29.79
N GLU A 165 13.84 18.39 -30.31
CA GLU A 165 14.20 18.38 -31.74
C GLU A 165 14.67 16.99 -32.24
N ASN A 166 15.09 16.09 -31.35
CA ASN A 166 15.51 14.73 -31.64
C ASN A 166 14.40 13.70 -31.44
N GLY A 167 13.23 14.12 -30.95
CA GLY A 167 12.09 13.28 -30.65
C GLY A 167 12.12 12.65 -29.26
N TYR A 168 13.04 13.07 -28.39
CA TYR A 168 13.04 12.61 -27.00
C TYR A 168 11.84 13.18 -26.22
N LEU A 169 11.24 12.34 -25.39
CA LEU A 169 10.08 12.68 -24.57
C LEU A 169 10.44 12.69 -23.08
N PRO A 170 9.95 13.68 -22.30
CA PRO A 170 10.09 13.64 -20.86
C PRO A 170 9.26 12.48 -20.29
N GLN A 171 9.69 11.92 -19.18
CA GLN A 171 8.90 10.93 -18.45
C GLN A 171 7.72 11.58 -17.72
N SER A 172 6.58 10.92 -17.73
CA SER A 172 5.34 11.36 -17.10
C SER A 172 4.75 10.30 -16.20
N PHE A 173 3.92 10.71 -15.22
CA PHE A 173 3.10 9.77 -14.44
C PHE A 173 1.86 9.38 -15.23
N LEU A 174 1.46 8.12 -15.06
CA LEU A 174 0.19 7.55 -15.51
C LEU A 174 -0.60 7.17 -14.27
N ILE A 175 -1.67 7.89 -13.99
CA ILE A 175 -2.48 7.70 -12.79
C ILE A 175 -3.84 7.12 -13.19
N SER A 176 -4.34 6.18 -12.40
CA SER A 176 -5.68 5.61 -12.58
C SER A 176 -6.41 5.55 -11.24
N TYR A 177 -7.73 5.59 -11.30
CA TYR A 177 -8.62 5.57 -10.15
C TYR A 177 -9.67 4.49 -10.34
N LEU A 178 -9.82 3.59 -9.37
CA LEU A 178 -10.87 2.58 -9.31
C LEU A 178 -11.70 2.84 -8.06
N ASP A 179 -12.96 3.22 -8.24
CA ASP A 179 -13.90 3.45 -7.13
C ASP A 179 -14.36 2.12 -6.55
N PHE A 180 -14.19 1.93 -5.23
CA PHE A 180 -14.55 0.70 -4.53
C PHE A 180 -16.04 0.39 -4.57
N GLU A 181 -16.89 1.41 -4.42
CA GLU A 181 -18.33 1.28 -4.31
C GLU A 181 -19.03 1.35 -5.67
N ALA A 182 -18.75 2.41 -6.41
CA ALA A 182 -19.39 2.68 -7.69
C ALA A 182 -18.92 1.77 -8.82
N GLU A 183 -17.84 1.02 -8.62
CA GLU A 183 -17.23 0.15 -9.63
C GLU A 183 -16.93 0.90 -10.94
N THR A 184 -16.42 2.12 -10.84
CA THR A 184 -16.00 2.91 -12.00
C THR A 184 -14.47 2.99 -12.05
N TYR A 185 -13.94 2.80 -13.26
CA TYR A 185 -12.52 2.89 -13.52
C TYR A 185 -12.21 4.08 -14.43
N ILE A 186 -11.36 4.97 -13.94
CA ILE A 186 -10.88 6.13 -14.68
C ILE A 186 -9.38 5.97 -14.89
N SER A 187 -8.99 5.80 -16.15
CA SER A 187 -7.58 5.89 -16.53
C SER A 187 -7.27 7.33 -16.88
N ASN A 188 -6.35 7.92 -16.15
CA ASN A 188 -5.89 9.25 -16.47
C ASN A 188 -4.74 9.14 -17.46
N SER A 189 -4.99 9.53 -18.69
CA SER A 189 -3.95 9.64 -19.71
C SER A 189 -3.31 11.02 -19.61
N VAL A 190 -1.99 11.03 -19.71
CA VAL A 190 -1.22 12.28 -19.83
C VAL A 190 -1.63 13.02 -21.09
N THR A 191 -2.02 14.28 -20.95
CA THR A 191 -2.29 15.17 -22.08
C THR A 191 -1.28 16.32 -22.11
N ALA A 192 -1.14 16.96 -23.26
CA ALA A 192 -0.28 18.16 -23.36
C ALA A 192 -0.78 19.33 -22.49
N GLU A 193 -2.06 19.30 -22.10
CA GLU A 193 -2.67 20.37 -21.29
C GLU A 193 -2.45 20.19 -19.79
N THR A 194 -2.29 18.92 -19.33
CA THR A 194 -2.07 18.58 -17.92
C THR A 194 -1.05 17.44 -17.82
N PRO A 195 0.22 17.68 -18.18
CA PRO A 195 1.24 16.65 -18.06
C PRO A 195 1.65 16.49 -16.59
N PHE A 196 1.43 15.30 -16.04
CA PHE A 196 2.00 14.93 -14.75
C PHE A 196 3.45 14.49 -14.94
N LEU A 197 4.39 15.43 -14.94
CA LEU A 197 5.79 15.14 -15.27
C LEU A 197 6.49 14.43 -14.12
N ALA A 198 6.98 13.23 -14.41
CA ALA A 198 7.93 12.52 -13.58
C ALA A 198 9.37 12.98 -13.82
N GLU A 199 9.64 13.53 -15.00
CA GLU A 199 10.93 14.08 -15.39
C GLU A 199 11.23 15.38 -14.65
N ASN A 200 12.45 15.48 -14.12
CA ASN A 200 12.90 16.60 -13.30
C ASN A 200 12.00 16.90 -12.09
N PHE A 201 11.31 15.90 -11.59
CA PHE A 201 10.34 16.03 -10.49
C PHE A 201 11.00 16.57 -9.21
N LEU A 202 12.24 16.14 -8.95
CA LEU A 202 13.03 16.57 -7.79
C LEU A 202 13.81 17.88 -8.02
N GLY A 203 13.71 18.47 -9.20
CA GLY A 203 14.48 19.66 -9.57
C GLY A 203 15.96 19.41 -9.86
N ASN A 204 16.39 18.17 -9.95
CA ASN A 204 17.77 17.75 -10.20
C ASN A 204 17.99 17.08 -11.56
N GLY A 205 16.97 17.11 -12.42
CA GLY A 205 16.96 16.52 -13.75
C GLY A 205 16.52 15.07 -13.80
N GLU A 206 16.55 14.35 -12.70
CA GLU A 206 16.16 12.95 -12.67
C GLU A 206 14.65 12.77 -12.79
N TYR A 207 14.23 11.71 -13.46
CA TYR A 207 12.85 11.26 -13.40
C TYR A 207 12.65 10.31 -12.23
N VAL A 208 11.41 10.20 -11.76
CA VAL A 208 11.07 9.42 -10.58
C VAL A 208 9.93 8.43 -10.87
N THR A 209 9.82 7.42 -10.04
CA THR A 209 8.59 6.65 -9.82
C THR A 209 8.09 6.92 -8.42
N LEU A 210 6.78 6.95 -8.23
CA LEU A 210 6.18 7.05 -6.89
C LEU A 210 6.29 5.70 -6.18
N THR A 211 6.57 5.72 -4.89
CA THR A 211 6.66 4.54 -4.03
C THR A 211 5.70 4.68 -2.87
N GLY A 212 4.54 4.03 -2.99
CA GLY A 212 3.40 4.20 -2.09
C GLY A 212 2.61 5.49 -2.37
N LEU A 213 1.36 5.46 -1.98
CA LEU A 213 0.44 6.60 -2.00
C LEU A 213 -0.32 6.54 -0.67
N GLU A 214 0.10 7.31 0.31
CA GLU A 214 -0.44 7.29 1.67
C GLU A 214 -1.32 8.49 1.91
N GLN A 215 -2.61 8.25 2.18
CA GLN A 215 -3.54 9.33 2.50
C GLN A 215 -3.32 9.84 3.94
N VAL A 216 -3.17 11.14 4.10
CA VAL A 216 -3.06 11.83 5.38
C VAL A 216 -4.02 13.01 5.39
N GLY A 217 -5.19 12.83 5.96
CA GLY A 217 -6.29 13.79 5.82
C GLY A 217 -6.73 13.90 4.35
N SER A 218 -6.72 15.12 3.80
CA SER A 218 -7.01 15.36 2.38
C SER A 218 -5.76 15.31 1.48
N LYS A 219 -4.60 14.93 2.00
CA LYS A 219 -3.33 14.94 1.27
C LYS A 219 -2.83 13.54 0.99
N ILE A 220 -1.94 13.42 0.01
CA ILE A 220 -1.26 12.17 -0.30
C ILE A 220 0.24 12.38 -0.09
N TYR A 221 0.84 11.51 0.72
CA TYR A 221 2.29 11.42 0.92
C TYR A 221 2.84 10.28 0.09
N SER A 222 3.87 10.54 -0.68
CA SER A 222 4.56 9.53 -1.48
C SER A 222 6.05 9.76 -1.44
N SER A 223 6.83 8.68 -1.46
CA SER A 223 8.28 8.77 -1.57
C SER A 223 8.70 8.60 -3.04
N PRO A 224 8.98 9.68 -3.78
CA PRO A 224 9.48 9.58 -5.14
C PRO A 224 10.87 8.94 -5.12
N THR A 225 11.01 7.83 -5.84
CA THR A 225 12.27 7.15 -6.01
C THR A 225 12.89 7.56 -7.34
N ALA A 226 14.04 8.22 -7.27
CA ALA A 226 14.75 8.65 -8.47
C ALA A 226 15.26 7.45 -9.27
N MET A 227 15.05 7.52 -10.58
CA MET A 227 15.32 6.46 -11.54
C MET A 227 16.53 6.74 -12.43
N GLY A 228 17.07 7.95 -12.33
CA GLY A 228 18.13 8.47 -13.16
C GLY A 228 17.65 9.50 -14.18
N LEU A 229 18.37 9.66 -15.24
CA LEU A 229 18.03 10.56 -16.34
C LEU A 229 17.53 9.75 -17.54
N SER A 230 16.31 10.06 -18.01
CA SER A 230 15.79 9.53 -19.27
C SER A 230 16.66 9.98 -20.46
N GLN A 231 16.39 9.46 -21.65
CA GLN A 231 17.04 9.95 -22.89
C GLN A 231 16.91 11.47 -23.01
N TRP A 232 15.71 12.00 -22.75
CA TRP A 232 15.47 13.44 -22.79
C TRP A 232 16.30 14.18 -21.72
N GLY A 233 16.32 13.70 -20.48
CA GLY A 233 17.07 14.29 -19.37
C GLY A 233 18.58 14.24 -19.58
N CYS A 234 19.12 13.15 -20.14
CA CYS A 234 20.53 13.05 -20.52
C CYS A 234 20.95 14.08 -21.60
N MET A 235 20.04 14.41 -22.49
CA MET A 235 20.34 15.30 -23.62
C MET A 235 19.94 16.75 -23.34
N TYR A 236 19.18 16.99 -22.27
CA TYR A 236 18.70 18.32 -21.96
C TYR A 236 19.82 19.35 -21.82
N ASN A 237 19.68 20.44 -22.56
CA ASN A 237 20.55 21.60 -22.51
C ASN A 237 22.06 21.27 -22.38
N ASN A 238 22.62 20.58 -23.35
CA ASN A 238 24.01 20.12 -23.34
C ASN A 238 24.39 19.27 -22.13
N ARG A 239 23.50 18.37 -21.70
CA ARG A 239 23.73 17.45 -20.58
C ARG A 239 23.86 18.13 -19.20
N GLN A 240 23.23 19.29 -19.01
CA GLN A 240 23.39 20.06 -17.78
C GLN A 240 22.97 19.30 -16.53
N TRP A 241 22.11 18.27 -16.62
CA TRP A 241 21.69 17.45 -15.49
C TRP A 241 22.61 16.26 -15.20
N VAL A 242 23.54 15.94 -16.08
CA VAL A 242 24.56 14.92 -15.83
C VAL A 242 25.61 15.51 -14.91
N LEU A 243 25.84 14.88 -13.74
CA LEU A 243 26.89 15.33 -12.84
C LEU A 243 28.27 15.16 -13.48
N PRO A 244 29.20 16.13 -13.28
CA PRO A 244 30.56 15.99 -13.74
C PRO A 244 31.22 14.69 -13.26
N GLY A 245 31.75 13.91 -14.19
CA GLY A 245 32.34 12.61 -13.93
C GLY A 245 31.36 11.43 -13.98
N ASN A 246 30.10 11.67 -14.34
CA ASN A 246 29.09 10.62 -14.56
C ASN A 246 28.74 10.41 -16.03
N GLU A 247 29.43 11.07 -16.96
CA GLU A 247 29.16 11.00 -18.38
C GLU A 247 29.27 9.58 -18.94
N ASP A 248 30.14 8.76 -18.37
CA ASP A 248 30.34 7.36 -18.71
C ASP A 248 29.28 6.41 -18.19
N LEU A 249 28.39 6.87 -17.28
CA LEU A 249 27.23 6.10 -16.83
C LEU A 249 26.08 6.13 -17.85
N ILE A 250 26.10 7.06 -18.80
CA ILE A 250 25.10 7.13 -19.87
C ILE A 250 25.23 5.88 -20.73
N LYS A 251 24.11 5.19 -20.96
CA LYS A 251 24.06 3.96 -21.75
C LYS A 251 24.29 4.24 -23.22
N THR A 252 25.15 3.47 -23.83
CA THR A 252 25.46 3.58 -25.29
C THR A 252 24.54 2.72 -26.15
N GLU A 253 23.87 1.73 -25.51
CA GLU A 253 22.92 0.78 -26.13
C GLU A 253 21.77 0.54 -25.20
N SER A 254 20.56 0.29 -25.74
CA SER A 254 19.43 -0.19 -24.93
C SER A 254 19.65 -1.61 -24.46
N GLY A 255 19.17 -1.97 -23.28
CA GLY A 255 19.40 -3.30 -22.71
C GLY A 255 18.71 -3.53 -21.38
N GLY A 256 19.18 -4.55 -20.65
CA GLY A 256 18.57 -4.96 -19.40
C GLY A 256 17.28 -5.77 -19.59
N SER A 257 16.58 -6.06 -18.50
CA SER A 257 15.28 -6.75 -18.53
C SER A 257 14.47 -6.41 -17.29
N GLY A 258 13.14 -6.46 -17.42
CA GLY A 258 12.21 -6.17 -16.32
C GLY A 258 12.46 -4.79 -15.71
N SER A 259 12.52 -4.69 -14.40
CA SER A 259 12.81 -3.43 -13.68
C SER A 259 14.24 -2.91 -13.89
N GLY A 260 15.13 -3.68 -14.46
CA GLY A 260 16.49 -3.29 -14.82
C GLY A 260 16.66 -2.87 -16.30
N SER A 261 15.58 -2.77 -17.09
CA SER A 261 15.62 -2.29 -18.46
C SER A 261 16.01 -0.82 -18.54
N TYR A 262 16.73 -0.45 -19.58
CA TYR A 262 17.17 0.93 -19.85
C TYR A 262 17.28 1.14 -21.37
N ASP A 263 17.16 2.39 -21.77
CA ASP A 263 17.32 2.79 -23.16
C ASP A 263 18.71 3.38 -23.42
N LYS A 264 19.08 3.36 -24.68
CA LYS A 264 20.25 4.11 -25.14
C LYS A 264 20.08 5.58 -24.77
N ASP A 265 21.19 6.23 -24.42
CA ASP A 265 21.26 7.62 -23.95
C ASP A 265 20.58 7.86 -22.57
N GLU A 266 20.15 6.83 -21.86
CA GLU A 266 19.69 6.91 -20.48
C GLU A 266 20.87 6.82 -19.49
N LEU A 267 20.83 7.58 -18.38
CA LEU A 267 21.63 7.36 -17.19
C LEU A 267 20.73 6.68 -16.15
N GLN A 268 20.82 5.35 -16.05
CA GLN A 268 20.00 4.54 -15.19
C GLN A 268 20.42 4.66 -13.72
N TRP A 269 19.47 4.70 -12.82
CA TRP A 269 19.62 4.89 -11.38
C TRP A 269 20.04 6.30 -10.98
N THR A 270 19.89 6.58 -9.68
CA THR A 270 20.14 7.93 -9.15
C THR A 270 21.62 8.29 -9.10
N GLN A 271 21.91 9.56 -9.32
CA GLN A 271 23.19 10.21 -9.03
C GLN A 271 23.26 10.73 -7.58
N TYR A 272 22.15 10.63 -6.81
CA TYR A 272 22.01 11.19 -5.45
C TYR A 272 21.57 10.10 -4.45
N PRO A 273 22.40 9.06 -4.20
CA PRO A 273 22.00 7.90 -3.41
C PRO A 273 21.80 8.19 -1.92
N ASP A 274 22.32 9.31 -1.42
CA ASP A 274 22.24 9.72 0.00
C ASP A 274 21.07 10.66 0.28
N SER A 275 20.06 10.70 -0.59
CA SER A 275 18.89 11.57 -0.44
C SER A 275 17.60 10.75 -0.40
N CYS A 276 16.74 11.10 0.56
CA CYS A 276 15.36 10.64 0.61
C CYS A 276 14.43 11.84 0.44
N TRP A 277 13.47 11.69 -0.47
CA TRP A 277 12.47 12.70 -0.78
C TRP A 277 11.08 12.20 -0.42
N VAL A 278 10.22 13.12 -0.01
CA VAL A 278 8.78 12.90 0.09
C VAL A 278 8.05 14.04 -0.61
N ALA A 279 7.13 13.66 -1.48
CA ALA A 279 6.17 14.57 -2.10
C ALA A 279 4.88 14.53 -1.28
N ILE A 280 4.39 15.71 -0.93
CA ILE A 280 3.13 15.93 -0.22
C ILE A 280 2.19 16.59 -1.21
N PHE A 281 1.32 15.80 -1.82
CA PHE A 281 0.32 16.26 -2.78
C PHE A 281 -0.89 16.83 -2.06
N SER A 282 -1.48 17.88 -2.61
CA SER A 282 -2.61 18.60 -2.01
C SER A 282 -3.91 17.78 -2.04
N ASP A 283 -4.05 16.90 -3.03
CA ASP A 283 -5.22 16.05 -3.26
C ASP A 283 -4.90 14.85 -4.18
N GLU A 284 -5.93 14.08 -4.54
CA GLU A 284 -5.85 12.89 -5.39
C GLU A 284 -5.44 13.18 -6.84
N THR A 285 -5.51 14.43 -7.29
CA THR A 285 -5.11 14.77 -8.67
C THR A 285 -3.60 14.74 -8.87
N LEU A 286 -2.81 14.78 -7.80
CA LEU A 286 -1.34 14.79 -7.79
C LEU A 286 -0.70 15.92 -8.62
N THR A 287 -1.43 17.02 -8.84
CA THR A 287 -0.97 18.15 -9.67
C THR A 287 -0.22 19.23 -8.91
N ASP A 288 -0.57 19.42 -7.63
CA ASP A 288 0.06 20.39 -6.74
C ASP A 288 0.71 19.67 -5.58
N TYR A 289 1.99 19.93 -5.36
CA TYR A 289 2.76 19.22 -4.34
C TYR A 289 3.88 20.08 -3.74
N LYS A 290 4.22 19.75 -2.51
CA LYS A 290 5.39 20.23 -1.79
C LYS A 290 6.42 19.10 -1.72
N LEU A 291 7.67 19.38 -2.07
CA LEU A 291 8.78 18.46 -1.87
C LEU A 291 9.53 18.77 -0.59
N ILE A 292 9.79 17.74 0.19
CA ILE A 292 10.70 17.77 1.33
C ILE A 292 11.75 16.68 1.21
N SER A 293 12.92 16.89 1.80
CA SER A 293 14.02 15.93 1.71
C SER A 293 14.82 15.82 2.99
N THR A 294 15.53 14.69 3.12
CA THR A 294 16.48 14.46 4.19
C THR A 294 17.68 13.68 3.69
N GLY A 295 18.86 13.94 4.26
CA GLY A 295 20.08 13.16 4.07
C GLY A 295 20.38 12.18 5.21
N LYS A 296 19.42 11.90 6.11
CA LYS A 296 19.58 10.95 7.22
C LYS A 296 19.43 9.49 6.79
N ILE A 297 18.66 9.25 5.75
CA ILE A 297 18.42 7.95 5.13
C ILE A 297 18.58 8.05 3.60
N SER A 298 18.85 6.94 2.94
CA SER A 298 18.77 6.81 1.48
C SER A 298 17.32 6.77 1.02
N TYR A 299 17.06 6.76 -0.28
CA TYR A 299 15.69 6.75 -0.80
C TYR A 299 14.84 5.58 -0.25
N ALA A 300 13.56 5.84 -0.09
CA ALA A 300 12.59 4.95 0.56
C ALA A 300 12.00 3.93 -0.43
N ALA A 301 12.82 3.00 -0.91
CA ALA A 301 12.37 1.92 -1.79
C ALA A 301 12.90 0.58 -1.28
N GLY A 302 12.01 -0.39 -1.14
CA GLY A 302 12.34 -1.71 -0.59
C GLY A 302 13.21 -2.55 -1.49
N ARG A 303 13.11 -2.33 -2.79
CA ARG A 303 13.87 -3.09 -3.78
C ARG A 303 13.86 -2.33 -5.09
N ASN A 304 15.01 -2.04 -5.68
CA ASN A 304 15.16 -1.49 -7.03
C ASN A 304 14.00 -0.51 -7.37
N LYS A 305 13.54 -0.26 -8.54
CA LYS A 305 12.36 0.55 -8.91
C LYS A 305 11.04 0.18 -8.20
N SER A 306 11.03 -0.32 -7.02
CA SER A 306 9.88 -0.98 -6.51
C SER A 306 9.21 -0.18 -5.41
N GLN A 307 8.41 0.32 -5.72
CA GLN A 307 7.13 0.33 -6.30
C GLN A 307 6.13 -0.46 -5.46
N TYR A 308 6.28 -1.68 -5.28
CA TYR A 308 5.32 -2.55 -4.57
C TYR A 308 5.55 -2.63 -3.07
N TYR A 309 6.59 -1.97 -2.58
CA TYR A 309 6.97 -2.00 -1.17
C TYR A 309 6.94 -0.59 -0.65
N GLN A 310 5.73 -0.15 -0.30
CA GLN A 310 5.54 1.14 0.35
C GLN A 310 6.39 1.22 1.61
N MET A 311 7.04 2.36 1.80
CA MET A 311 7.94 2.63 2.91
C MET A 311 7.56 3.89 3.68
N THR A 312 6.43 4.50 3.33
CA THR A 312 5.91 5.73 3.93
C THR A 312 4.52 5.45 4.47
N TRP A 313 4.33 5.61 5.79
CA TRP A 313 3.12 5.20 6.48
C TRP A 313 2.69 6.21 7.53
N LEU A 314 1.41 6.54 7.56
CA LEU A 314 0.79 7.22 8.69
C LEU A 314 0.60 6.23 9.84
N ALA A 315 0.99 6.61 11.05
CA ALA A 315 0.70 5.85 12.26
C ALA A 315 -0.39 6.54 13.09
N ASP A 316 -0.99 5.81 14.03
CA ASP A 316 -2.07 6.34 14.87
C ASP A 316 -1.60 7.44 15.84
N ASP A 317 -0.28 7.57 16.06
CA ASP A 317 0.30 8.70 16.81
C ASP A 317 0.31 10.03 16.03
N GLY A 318 -0.14 9.98 14.77
CA GLY A 318 -0.31 11.14 13.88
C GLY A 318 0.95 11.53 13.11
N TYR A 319 2.07 10.83 13.25
CA TYR A 319 3.27 11.05 12.44
C TYR A 319 3.29 10.16 11.19
N VAL A 320 3.93 10.65 10.13
CA VAL A 320 4.22 9.85 8.94
C VAL A 320 5.65 9.33 9.03
N TYR A 321 5.81 8.03 9.10
CA TYR A 321 7.11 7.36 9.19
C TYR A 321 7.61 6.98 7.80
N VAL A 322 8.90 7.24 7.56
CA VAL A 322 9.55 6.97 6.27
C VAL A 322 10.73 6.03 6.51
N PHE A 323 10.67 4.84 5.96
CA PHE A 323 11.67 3.79 6.10
C PHE A 323 12.56 3.72 4.85
N SER A 324 13.83 3.47 5.03
CA SER A 324 14.76 3.16 3.95
C SER A 324 15.57 1.91 4.29
N PRO A 325 15.50 0.87 3.47
CA PRO A 325 16.36 -0.31 3.63
C PRO A 325 17.79 -0.07 3.14
N SER A 326 18.10 1.13 2.67
CA SER A 326 19.37 1.49 2.03
C SER A 326 19.71 0.63 0.80
N TYR A 327 18.70 0.42 -0.04
CA TYR A 327 18.83 -0.41 -1.24
C TYR A 327 19.96 0.06 -2.17
N ALA A 328 20.26 1.37 -2.20
CA ALA A 328 21.35 1.92 -2.98
C ALA A 328 22.73 1.29 -2.68
N LYS A 329 22.95 0.64 -1.53
CA LYS A 329 24.16 -0.14 -1.25
C LYS A 329 24.38 -1.27 -2.25
N THR A 330 23.35 -1.72 -2.97
CA THR A 330 23.42 -2.82 -3.93
C THR A 330 23.75 -2.38 -5.35
N MET A 331 23.88 -1.07 -5.62
CA MET A 331 24.22 -0.56 -6.94
C MET A 331 25.62 -1.00 -7.35
N ALA A 332 25.77 -1.24 -8.67
CA ALA A 332 27.06 -1.72 -9.19
C ALA A 332 28.16 -0.64 -9.21
N ASP A 333 27.78 0.61 -9.51
CA ASP A 333 28.71 1.73 -9.54
C ASP A 333 28.78 2.44 -8.19
N SER A 334 29.96 2.68 -7.69
CA SER A 334 30.19 3.28 -6.36
C SER A 334 29.65 4.71 -6.23
N ARG A 335 29.52 5.44 -7.35
CA ARG A 335 28.92 6.78 -7.39
C ARG A 335 27.41 6.76 -7.14
N GLN A 336 26.79 5.61 -7.32
CA GLN A 336 25.36 5.36 -7.10
C GLN A 336 25.08 4.59 -5.81
N GLN A 337 26.13 4.26 -5.05
CA GLN A 337 26.00 3.59 -3.76
C GLN A 337 25.86 4.58 -2.61
N THR A 338 24.95 4.27 -1.68
CA THR A 338 24.87 4.97 -0.39
C THR A 338 25.77 4.33 0.65
N LYS A 339 26.24 5.15 1.60
CA LYS A 339 26.87 4.69 2.85
C LYS A 339 25.92 4.77 4.05
N LEU A 340 24.75 5.38 3.86
CA LEU A 340 23.78 5.50 4.93
C LEU A 340 23.22 4.13 5.31
N PRO A 341 23.04 3.85 6.61
CA PRO A 341 22.46 2.58 7.05
C PRO A 341 20.97 2.52 6.77
N ALA A 342 20.40 1.31 6.77
CA ALA A 342 18.96 1.15 6.80
C ALA A 342 18.41 1.82 8.07
N GLY A 343 17.36 2.63 7.91
CA GLY A 343 16.86 3.46 8.99
C GLY A 343 15.47 4.00 8.76
N VAL A 344 15.00 4.77 9.73
CA VAL A 344 13.68 5.40 9.73
C VAL A 344 13.79 6.84 10.20
N VAL A 345 13.01 7.70 9.56
CA VAL A 345 12.74 9.09 9.93
C VAL A 345 11.23 9.29 10.01
N ARG A 346 10.77 10.41 10.54
CA ARG A 346 9.35 10.75 10.51
C ARG A 346 9.10 12.19 10.09
N ILE A 347 7.88 12.43 9.65
CA ILE A 347 7.37 13.72 9.22
C ILE A 347 6.24 14.10 10.19
N ASP A 348 6.22 15.36 10.64
CA ASP A 348 5.08 15.95 11.31
C ASP A 348 4.13 16.54 10.26
N PRO A 349 2.92 15.97 10.06
CA PRO A 349 1.99 16.48 9.07
C PRO A 349 1.51 17.90 9.33
N SER A 350 1.57 18.37 10.59
CA SER A 350 1.16 19.74 10.94
C SER A 350 2.12 20.80 10.42
N THR A 351 3.39 20.45 10.29
CA THR A 351 4.45 21.33 9.76
C THR A 351 4.85 20.95 8.33
N GLU A 352 4.45 19.75 7.89
CA GLU A 352 4.90 19.17 6.62
C GLU A 352 6.42 19.20 6.46
N ALA A 353 7.11 18.76 7.47
CA ALA A 353 8.55 18.72 7.53
C ALA A 353 9.05 17.46 8.25
N PHE A 354 10.22 16.99 7.86
CA PHE A 354 10.90 15.96 8.64
C PHE A 354 11.23 16.47 10.02
N ASP A 355 10.96 15.62 11.04
CA ASP A 355 11.35 15.88 12.42
C ASP A 355 12.90 15.87 12.51
N PRO A 356 13.54 17.00 12.83
CA PRO A 356 15.00 17.09 12.82
C PRO A 356 15.66 16.24 13.91
N ASP A 357 14.93 15.91 14.96
CA ASP A 357 15.44 15.19 16.12
C ASP A 357 15.14 13.69 16.07
N TYR A 358 14.33 13.24 15.08
CA TYR A 358 13.94 11.85 14.91
C TYR A 358 14.77 11.14 13.85
N TYR A 359 15.46 10.08 14.25
CA TYR A 359 16.17 9.14 13.38
C TYR A 359 16.61 7.92 14.18
N TYR A 360 16.37 6.73 13.61
CA TYR A 360 16.89 5.48 14.17
C TYR A 360 17.60 4.65 13.10
N ASN A 361 18.79 4.15 13.46
CA ASN A 361 19.59 3.23 12.67
C ASN A 361 19.10 1.79 12.90
N LEU A 362 18.24 1.30 12.02
CA LEU A 362 17.67 -0.05 12.13
C LEU A 362 18.67 -1.13 11.73
N GLU A 363 19.62 -0.82 10.84
CA GLU A 363 20.68 -1.76 10.44
C GLU A 363 21.59 -2.13 11.62
N GLU A 364 21.93 -1.16 12.44
CA GLU A 364 22.72 -1.41 13.66
C GLU A 364 21.95 -2.28 14.65
N GLN A 365 20.68 -1.98 14.92
CA GLN A 365 19.84 -2.78 15.80
C GLN A 365 19.61 -4.20 15.26
N ALA A 366 19.62 -4.37 13.95
CA ALA A 366 19.47 -5.66 13.27
C ALA A 366 20.82 -6.40 13.04
N ASN A 367 21.92 -5.98 13.70
CA ASN A 367 23.25 -6.55 13.54
C ASN A 367 23.73 -6.60 12.08
N GLY A 368 23.47 -5.53 11.31
CA GLY A 368 23.89 -5.38 9.92
C GLY A 368 22.90 -5.93 8.89
N ALA A 369 21.79 -6.51 9.32
CA ALA A 369 20.69 -6.88 8.41
C ALA A 369 19.83 -5.66 8.06
N SER A 370 19.09 -5.77 6.95
CA SER A 370 18.12 -4.78 6.49
C SER A 370 16.75 -5.43 6.31
N PHE A 371 15.81 -4.70 5.77
CA PHE A 371 14.44 -5.17 5.56
C PHE A 371 14.01 -5.02 4.09
N LEU A 372 13.00 -5.76 3.71
CA LEU A 372 12.39 -5.74 2.38
C LEU A 372 11.08 -4.94 2.35
N ARG A 373 10.25 -5.08 3.38
CA ARG A 373 8.92 -4.49 3.49
C ARG A 373 8.66 -3.98 4.88
N THR A 374 7.76 -3.03 4.98
CA THR A 374 7.23 -2.50 6.24
C THR A 374 5.72 -2.38 6.15
N TRP A 375 5.02 -2.54 7.28
CA TRP A 375 3.58 -2.36 7.39
C TRP A 375 3.24 -1.73 8.74
N PRO A 376 2.33 -0.76 8.81
CA PRO A 376 1.80 -0.30 10.07
C PRO A 376 0.92 -1.39 10.69
N ILE A 377 0.86 -1.45 12.02
CA ILE A 377 -0.03 -2.34 12.76
C ILE A 377 -1.07 -1.49 13.47
N ALA A 378 -0.76 -1.00 14.65
CA ALA A 378 -1.61 -0.15 15.46
C ALA A 378 -0.72 0.76 16.32
N GLU A 379 -1.25 1.86 16.80
CA GLU A 379 -0.49 2.88 17.53
C GLU A 379 0.70 3.36 16.68
N ASP A 380 1.92 3.13 17.13
CA ASP A 380 3.16 3.45 16.44
C ASP A 380 4.04 2.21 16.16
N TYR A 381 3.39 1.03 16.14
CA TYR A 381 4.05 -0.23 15.84
C TYR A 381 4.05 -0.55 14.35
N PHE A 382 5.17 -1.06 13.87
CA PHE A 382 5.36 -1.49 12.48
C PHE A 382 5.89 -2.92 12.44
N LEU A 383 5.34 -3.73 11.52
CA LEU A 383 5.88 -5.04 11.18
C LEU A 383 6.87 -4.87 10.03
N LEU A 384 8.07 -5.42 10.17
CA LEU A 384 9.13 -5.40 9.16
C LEU A 384 9.43 -6.82 8.69
N LEU A 385 9.47 -7.01 7.37
CA LEU A 385 10.01 -8.23 6.76
C LEU A 385 11.52 -8.06 6.59
N MET A 386 12.26 -8.72 7.45
CA MET A 386 13.72 -8.60 7.57
C MET A 386 14.45 -9.63 6.69
N TYR A 387 15.57 -9.22 6.13
CA TYR A 387 16.55 -10.14 5.59
C TYR A 387 17.29 -10.89 6.71
N ASP A 388 17.75 -12.10 6.41
CA ASP A 388 18.59 -12.90 7.30
C ASP A 388 20.06 -12.43 7.35
N LYS A 389 20.46 -11.60 6.37
CA LYS A 389 21.85 -11.09 6.17
C LYS A 389 21.82 -9.63 5.73
N ALA A 390 23.02 -9.06 5.59
CA ALA A 390 23.19 -7.71 5.03
C ALA A 390 22.57 -7.59 3.64
N ILE A 391 22.05 -6.40 3.30
CA ILE A 391 21.39 -6.15 2.01
C ILE A 391 22.31 -6.40 0.81
N THR A 392 23.63 -6.29 1.00
CA THR A 392 24.64 -6.53 -0.04
C THR A 392 24.96 -8.01 -0.25
N ALA A 393 24.54 -8.91 0.65
CA ALA A 393 24.74 -10.34 0.48
C ALA A 393 23.94 -10.88 -0.69
N SER A 394 24.58 -11.63 -1.59
CA SER A 394 23.93 -12.18 -2.80
C SER A 394 22.93 -13.30 -2.48
N ASP A 395 23.09 -13.96 -1.35
CA ASP A 395 22.29 -15.09 -0.87
C ASP A 395 21.37 -14.70 0.31
N LYS A 396 21.09 -13.40 0.47
CA LYS A 396 20.14 -12.93 1.48
C LYS A 396 18.72 -13.40 1.18
N VAL A 397 17.99 -13.77 2.21
CA VAL A 397 16.59 -14.17 2.13
C VAL A 397 15.78 -13.33 3.11
N ALA A 398 14.63 -12.82 2.66
CA ALA A 398 13.67 -12.11 3.52
C ALA A 398 12.72 -13.13 4.15
N ASN A 399 13.10 -13.69 5.29
CA ASN A 399 12.43 -14.80 5.97
C ASN A 399 12.28 -14.61 7.48
N ARG A 400 12.46 -13.37 7.99
CA ARG A 400 12.27 -13.03 9.40
C ARG A 400 11.31 -11.88 9.55
N LEU A 401 10.64 -11.81 10.68
CA LEU A 401 9.82 -10.66 11.06
C LEU A 401 10.44 -9.95 12.26
N ALA A 402 10.27 -8.62 12.28
CA ALA A 402 10.59 -7.80 13.43
C ALA A 402 9.51 -6.76 13.67
N ILE A 403 9.34 -6.34 14.91
CA ILE A 403 8.52 -5.21 15.32
C ILE A 403 9.43 -4.01 15.55
N PHE A 404 9.05 -2.88 14.98
CA PHE A 404 9.64 -1.59 15.29
C PHE A 404 8.57 -0.72 15.96
N GLN A 405 8.93 -0.07 17.07
CA GLN A 405 8.07 0.89 17.74
C GLN A 405 8.60 2.32 17.51
N GLY A 406 7.76 3.17 16.96
CA GLY A 406 8.11 4.53 16.56
C GLY A 406 8.54 5.43 17.72
N SER A 407 7.79 5.45 18.81
CA SER A 407 8.04 6.33 19.98
C SER A 407 9.32 5.96 20.74
N THR A 408 9.66 4.68 20.83
CA THR A 408 10.85 4.20 21.53
C THR A 408 12.06 4.01 20.62
N GLY A 409 11.82 3.85 19.31
CA GLY A 409 12.84 3.53 18.32
C GLY A 409 13.41 2.12 18.43
N GLN A 410 12.76 1.25 19.17
CA GLN A 410 13.24 -0.13 19.40
C GLN A 410 12.81 -1.05 18.27
N LEU A 411 13.73 -1.92 17.84
CA LEU A 411 13.50 -3.02 16.92
C LEU A 411 13.67 -4.35 17.67
N ALA A 412 12.66 -5.21 17.62
CA ALA A 412 12.71 -6.54 18.23
C ALA A 412 12.29 -7.60 17.20
N TYR A 413 13.08 -8.68 17.05
CA TYR A 413 12.69 -9.80 16.21
C TYR A 413 11.49 -10.54 16.81
N VAL A 414 10.58 -10.99 15.95
CA VAL A 414 9.41 -11.75 16.36
C VAL A 414 9.82 -13.17 16.75
N GLU A 415 9.51 -13.57 17.98
CA GLU A 415 9.70 -14.92 18.50
C GLU A 415 8.45 -15.80 18.27
N GLY A 416 8.61 -17.13 18.31
CA GLY A 416 7.50 -18.08 18.18
C GLY A 416 7.17 -18.48 16.73
N LEU A 417 7.86 -17.97 15.73
CA LEU A 417 7.76 -18.43 14.35
C LEU A 417 8.48 -19.78 14.15
N PRO A 418 8.04 -20.62 13.17
CA PRO A 418 8.76 -21.85 12.82
C PRO A 418 10.18 -21.56 12.33
N SER A 419 11.08 -22.52 12.54
CA SER A 419 12.47 -22.39 12.09
C SER A 419 12.66 -22.61 10.59
N ASP A 420 11.68 -23.21 9.92
CA ASP A 420 11.69 -23.60 8.50
C ASP A 420 10.76 -22.70 7.65
N VAL A 421 10.63 -21.42 8.03
CA VAL A 421 9.85 -20.45 7.26
C VAL A 421 10.46 -20.30 5.86
N SER A 422 9.64 -20.54 4.84
CA SER A 422 9.99 -20.37 3.43
C SER A 422 9.38 -19.10 2.82
N GLY A 423 8.35 -18.50 3.44
CA GLY A 423 7.74 -17.26 2.97
C GLY A 423 6.62 -16.75 3.87
N PHE A 424 6.25 -15.51 3.61
CA PHE A 424 5.14 -14.82 4.26
C PHE A 424 4.11 -14.35 3.23
N GLY A 425 2.88 -14.13 3.67
CA GLY A 425 1.84 -13.48 2.90
C GLY A 425 2.23 -12.05 2.50
N ASN A 426 1.58 -11.54 1.45
CA ASN A 426 1.96 -10.23 0.88
C ASN A 426 1.67 -9.05 1.81
N THR A 427 0.59 -9.12 2.59
CA THR A 427 0.15 -8.04 3.49
C THR A 427 -0.43 -8.69 4.74
N PRO A 428 -0.08 -8.24 5.95
CA PRO A 428 -0.76 -8.65 7.17
C PRO A 428 -2.17 -8.05 7.21
N TYR A 429 -3.09 -8.77 7.83
CA TYR A 429 -4.38 -8.23 8.27
C TYR A 429 -4.22 -7.73 9.70
N VAL A 430 -4.76 -6.56 10.00
CA VAL A 430 -4.70 -5.97 11.35
C VAL A 430 -6.09 -5.95 11.97
N GLU A 431 -6.21 -6.46 13.18
CA GLU A 431 -7.45 -6.39 13.98
C GLU A 431 -7.10 -6.06 15.43
N GLY A 432 -7.70 -4.98 15.93
CA GLY A 432 -7.31 -4.42 17.23
C GLY A 432 -5.83 -3.99 17.21
N THR A 433 -5.05 -4.50 18.13
CA THR A 433 -3.61 -4.21 18.22
C THR A 433 -2.73 -5.28 17.60
N ASN A 434 -3.30 -6.35 17.03
CA ASN A 434 -2.54 -7.49 16.54
C ASN A 434 -2.50 -7.52 15.01
N ALA A 435 -1.41 -8.05 14.46
CA ALA A 435 -1.31 -8.38 13.04
C ALA A 435 -1.46 -9.89 12.83
N TYR A 436 -2.13 -10.27 11.75
CA TYR A 436 -2.29 -11.65 11.31
C TYR A 436 -1.61 -11.81 9.96
N ILE A 437 -0.64 -12.71 9.88
CA ILE A 437 0.13 -12.92 8.67
C ILE A 437 0.18 -14.41 8.31
N ALA A 438 0.07 -14.71 7.02
CA ALA A 438 0.28 -16.06 6.52
C ALA A 438 1.76 -16.41 6.58
N VAL A 439 2.05 -17.61 7.10
CA VAL A 439 3.40 -18.17 7.17
C VAL A 439 3.41 -19.49 6.42
N THR A 440 4.27 -19.57 5.40
CA THR A 440 4.55 -20.80 4.67
C THR A 440 5.85 -21.38 5.17
N THR A 441 5.88 -22.71 5.37
CA THR A 441 7.04 -23.44 5.83
C THR A 441 7.49 -24.44 4.76
N GLU A 442 8.73 -24.92 4.86
CA GLU A 442 9.23 -26.00 3.99
C GLU A 442 8.48 -27.32 4.23
N SER A 443 7.98 -27.50 5.46
CA SER A 443 7.25 -28.69 5.88
C SER A 443 5.84 -28.34 6.34
N GLY A 444 4.84 -29.05 5.83
CA GLY A 444 3.44 -28.90 6.25
C GLY A 444 2.65 -27.85 5.47
N TYR A 445 1.43 -27.61 5.92
CA TYR A 445 0.55 -26.61 5.34
C TYR A 445 0.84 -25.21 5.91
N PRO A 446 0.63 -24.14 5.14
CA PRO A 446 0.72 -22.78 5.65
C PRO A 446 -0.31 -22.55 6.76
N ALA A 447 0.04 -21.64 7.66
CA ALA A 447 -0.84 -21.23 8.75
C ALA A 447 -0.83 -19.72 8.91
N ILE A 448 -1.89 -19.19 9.50
CA ILE A 448 -1.98 -17.80 9.89
C ILE A 448 -1.40 -17.68 11.31
N TYR A 449 -0.50 -16.71 11.50
CA TYR A 449 0.10 -16.40 12.79
C TYR A 449 -0.39 -15.04 13.26
N LYS A 450 -0.82 -14.99 14.52
CA LYS A 450 -1.11 -13.76 15.24
C LYS A 450 0.18 -13.20 15.80
N ILE A 451 0.48 -11.95 15.50
CA ILE A 451 1.65 -11.22 16.00
C ILE A 451 1.17 -10.19 17.02
N ASP A 452 1.65 -10.30 18.24
CA ASP A 452 1.48 -9.28 19.27
C ASP A 452 2.67 -8.30 19.17
N PRO A 453 2.44 -7.03 18.78
CA PRO A 453 3.51 -6.07 18.60
C PRO A 453 4.14 -5.62 19.92
N THR A 454 3.41 -5.67 21.03
CA THR A 454 3.91 -5.20 22.33
C THR A 454 4.96 -6.14 22.94
N THR A 455 4.88 -7.42 22.61
CA THR A 455 5.80 -8.47 23.09
C THR A 455 6.72 -9.01 21.99
N ALA A 456 6.48 -8.60 20.73
CA ALA A 456 7.14 -9.16 19.55
C ALA A 456 7.04 -10.70 19.49
N THR A 457 5.86 -11.25 19.76
CA THR A 457 5.63 -12.70 19.77
C THR A 457 4.61 -13.13 18.73
N ALA A 458 4.84 -14.32 18.14
CA ALA A 458 3.94 -14.97 17.21
C ALA A 458 3.27 -16.18 17.85
N THR A 459 1.96 -16.29 17.67
CA THR A 459 1.17 -17.45 18.05
C THR A 459 0.55 -18.09 16.83
N LYS A 460 0.75 -19.40 16.64
CA LYS A 460 0.13 -20.12 15.54
C LYS A 460 -1.39 -20.16 15.72
N GLY A 461 -2.09 -19.74 14.68
CA GLY A 461 -3.54 -19.80 14.58
C GLY A 461 -4.02 -20.84 13.57
N LEU A 462 -4.93 -20.43 12.67
CA LEU A 462 -5.58 -21.26 11.68
C LEU A 462 -4.59 -21.89 10.71
N THR A 463 -4.66 -23.19 10.53
CA THR A 463 -3.95 -23.92 9.47
C THR A 463 -4.84 -24.01 8.23
N VAL A 464 -4.27 -23.81 7.05
CA VAL A 464 -5.00 -23.91 5.77
C VAL A 464 -4.36 -24.98 4.90
N GLU A 465 -5.12 -26.01 4.54
CA GLU A 465 -4.67 -27.07 3.64
C GLU A 465 -4.62 -26.54 2.19
N ALA A 466 -3.57 -25.81 1.91
CA ALA A 466 -3.25 -25.16 0.64
C ALA A 466 -1.74 -25.23 0.38
N THR A 467 -1.28 -24.77 -0.77
CA THR A 467 0.15 -24.65 -1.06
C THR A 467 0.70 -23.32 -0.52
N THR A 468 -0.02 -22.21 -0.75
CA THR A 468 0.35 -20.87 -0.28
C THR A 468 -0.88 -20.06 0.04
N LEU A 469 -0.71 -19.01 0.86
CA LEU A 469 -1.72 -18.01 1.16
C LEU A 469 -1.20 -16.64 0.73
N SER A 470 -2.02 -15.89 -0.02
CA SER A 470 -1.62 -14.61 -0.60
C SER A 470 -2.37 -13.39 -0.06
N GLY A 471 -3.50 -13.58 0.62
CA GLY A 471 -4.28 -12.51 1.21
C GLY A 471 -5.13 -12.96 2.39
N ILE A 472 -5.32 -12.07 3.34
CA ILE A 472 -6.17 -12.25 4.52
C ILE A 472 -6.87 -10.92 4.78
N GLY A 473 -8.15 -10.97 5.12
CA GLY A 473 -8.91 -9.82 5.56
C GLY A 473 -10.29 -10.22 6.04
N LYS A 474 -11.10 -9.24 6.42
CA LYS A 474 -12.45 -9.41 6.91
C LYS A 474 -13.44 -8.78 5.93
N LEU A 475 -14.57 -9.42 5.76
CA LEU A 475 -15.70 -8.87 5.04
C LEU A 475 -16.97 -8.98 5.89
N SER A 476 -17.86 -8.01 5.72
CA SER A 476 -19.20 -7.97 6.27
C SER A 476 -20.21 -7.94 5.12
N ALA A 477 -21.29 -8.70 5.25
CA ALA A 477 -22.33 -8.72 4.22
C ALA A 477 -22.91 -7.32 4.00
N ALA A 478 -23.24 -6.96 2.77
CA ALA A 478 -23.99 -5.75 2.47
C ALA A 478 -25.40 -5.80 3.12
N GLU A 479 -25.98 -4.64 3.42
CA GLU A 479 -27.36 -4.55 3.91
C GLU A 479 -28.36 -4.92 2.83
#